data_fc06527f07666cb3ef548b8a0fdaad7d
#
_entry.id   fc06527f07666cb3ef548b8a0fdaad7d
#
_cell.length_a   1.000
_cell.length_b   1.000
_cell.length_c   1.000
_cell.angle_alpha   90.00
_cell.angle_beta   90.00
_cell.angle_gamma   90.00
#
_symmetry.space_group_name_H-M   'P 1'
#
loop_
_entity.id
_entity.type
_entity.pdbx_description
1 polymer ?
#
loop_
_entity_poly.entity_id
_entity_poly.type
_entity_poly.pdbx_seq_one_letter_code
_entity_poly.pdbx_strand_id
1 'polypeptide(L)'
;MHLWGIFGGLKRWICFVGCIASMGAAAQDWAQFSCPVADFIVPGDWQVLSSKEKQEIAHRAEVLMRPQGIEAGDSYASKVRHLVMREPSVPTQALIRFVTQRGEFAADIRDALTDDEVFRGVSEAIRTSYPQVIPNFLWFESVSREQINGISALKLLYFRREQLDTQAVWQVRMYMMPLSGDRWATLTLSNDVSASEAIKTAVLAPARTLKLKR
;
A
#
# COMPACT_ATOMS: atom_id res chain seq x y z
N MET A 1 -16.90 -87.23 -16.66
CA MET A 1 -15.48 -87.37 -17.03
C MET A 1 -14.91 -85.97 -17.22
N HIS A 2 -14.00 -85.59 -16.34
CA HIS A 2 -12.69 -84.94 -16.53
C HIS A 2 -12.67 -83.73 -17.49
N LEU A 3 -12.00 -82.59 -17.27
CA LEU A 3 -10.89 -82.17 -16.43
C LEU A 3 -10.82 -80.62 -16.53
N TRP A 4 -10.62 -79.97 -15.46
CA TRP A 4 -9.63 -78.95 -15.07
C TRP A 4 -8.93 -78.15 -16.17
N GLY A 5 -8.94 -76.82 -15.98
CA GLY A 5 -8.10 -75.83 -16.65
C GLY A 5 -8.06 -74.49 -15.88
N ILE A 6 -7.12 -74.46 -14.91
CA ILE A 6 -6.76 -73.25 -14.17
C ILE A 6 -5.92 -72.34 -15.09
N PHE A 7 -6.28 -71.12 -15.29
CA PHE A 7 -5.30 -70.10 -15.66
C PHE A 7 -5.59 -68.76 -14.93
N GLY A 8 -4.68 -68.45 -14.08
CA GLY A 8 -4.65 -67.18 -13.30
C GLY A 8 -4.39 -65.97 -14.18
N GLY A 9 -5.27 -65.03 -14.08
CA GLY A 9 -5.08 -63.67 -14.67
C GLY A 9 -4.47 -62.73 -13.66
N LEU A 10 -3.20 -62.45 -13.89
CA LEU A 10 -2.40 -61.47 -13.14
C LEU A 10 -2.99 -60.06 -13.29
N LYS A 11 -3.67 -59.55 -12.26
CA LYS A 11 -4.08 -58.15 -12.21
C LYS A 11 -2.84 -57.29 -11.97
N ARG A 12 -2.32 -56.70 -13.04
CA ARG A 12 -1.31 -55.62 -12.96
C ARG A 12 -1.96 -54.37 -12.33
N TRP A 13 -1.66 -54.14 -11.07
CA TRP A 13 -1.88 -52.87 -10.42
C TRP A 13 -0.85 -51.90 -10.97
N ILE A 14 -1.30 -50.97 -11.83
CA ILE A 14 -0.52 -49.79 -12.22
C ILE A 14 -0.70 -48.80 -11.09
N CYS A 15 0.28 -48.73 -10.18
CA CYS A 15 0.40 -47.61 -9.26
C CYS A 15 0.74 -46.34 -10.07
N PHE A 16 -0.27 -45.51 -10.32
CA PHE A 16 -0.04 -44.16 -10.71
C PHE A 16 0.52 -43.40 -9.48
N VAL A 17 1.85 -43.32 -9.38
CA VAL A 17 2.51 -42.37 -8.50
C VAL A 17 2.31 -41.01 -9.16
N GLY A 18 1.23 -40.34 -8.81
CA GLY A 18 1.03 -38.94 -9.11
C GLY A 18 2.08 -38.15 -8.34
N CYS A 19 3.16 -37.73 -8.99
CA CYS A 19 3.99 -36.66 -8.51
C CYS A 19 3.12 -35.41 -8.45
N ILE A 20 2.51 -35.16 -7.29
CA ILE A 20 2.03 -33.83 -6.94
C ILE A 20 3.31 -33.00 -6.75
N ALA A 21 3.75 -32.34 -7.82
CA ALA A 21 4.67 -31.25 -7.70
C ALA A 21 3.94 -30.19 -6.87
N SER A 22 4.15 -30.22 -5.56
CA SER A 22 3.85 -29.08 -4.70
C SER A 22 4.71 -27.94 -5.23
N MET A 23 4.13 -27.10 -6.08
CA MET A 23 4.65 -25.75 -6.30
C MET A 23 4.60 -25.09 -4.93
N GLY A 24 5.70 -25.18 -4.19
CA GLY A 24 5.89 -24.42 -2.96
C GLY A 24 5.78 -22.95 -3.32
N ALA A 25 4.65 -22.33 -3.00
CA ALA A 25 4.59 -20.89 -2.93
C ALA A 25 5.73 -20.52 -1.96
N ALA A 26 6.76 -19.84 -2.47
CA ALA A 26 7.82 -19.34 -1.62
C ALA A 26 7.14 -18.55 -0.51
N ALA A 27 7.35 -18.97 0.74
CA ALA A 27 6.76 -18.29 1.88
C ALA A 27 7.26 -16.85 1.83
N GLN A 28 6.32 -15.89 1.78
CA GLN A 28 6.65 -14.46 1.80
C GLN A 28 7.48 -14.19 3.06
N ASP A 29 8.70 -13.68 2.89
CA ASP A 29 9.51 -13.23 4.01
C ASP A 29 8.94 -11.92 4.56
N TRP A 30 8.86 -11.82 5.90
CA TRP A 30 8.27 -10.69 6.58
C TRP A 30 9.27 -10.05 7.54
N ALA A 31 9.43 -8.74 7.46
CA ALA A 31 10.28 -7.96 8.34
C ALA A 31 9.45 -7.00 9.19
N GLN A 32 9.86 -6.80 10.44
CA GLN A 32 9.27 -5.77 11.28
C GLN A 32 9.92 -4.42 10.98
N PHE A 33 9.10 -3.43 10.61
CA PHE A 33 9.51 -2.04 10.56
C PHE A 33 9.16 -1.35 11.87
N SER A 34 10.08 -0.55 12.41
CA SER A 34 9.92 0.24 13.63
C SER A 34 10.46 1.65 13.43
N CYS A 35 9.69 2.65 13.86
CA CYS A 35 10.11 4.05 13.93
C CYS A 35 9.57 4.70 15.22
N PRO A 36 9.90 5.97 15.54
CA PRO A 36 9.46 6.61 16.77
C PRO A 36 7.94 6.66 16.99
N VAL A 37 7.14 6.57 15.92
CA VAL A 37 5.68 6.75 15.96
C VAL A 37 4.87 5.49 15.65
N ALA A 38 5.48 4.46 15.06
CA ALA A 38 4.75 3.27 14.68
C ALA A 38 5.64 2.03 14.54
N ASP A 39 5.01 0.86 14.70
CA ASP A 39 5.51 -0.46 14.34
C ASP A 39 4.53 -1.13 13.38
N PHE A 40 5.01 -1.85 12.39
CA PHE A 40 4.20 -2.68 11.48
C PHE A 40 5.07 -3.68 10.72
N ILE A 41 4.43 -4.64 10.06
CA ILE A 41 5.10 -5.67 9.25
C ILE A 41 5.15 -5.21 7.79
N VAL A 42 6.28 -5.49 7.14
CA VAL A 42 6.53 -5.23 5.71
C VAL A 42 7.08 -6.48 5.04
N PRO A 43 6.97 -6.62 3.70
CA PRO A 43 7.68 -7.68 2.98
C PRO A 43 9.19 -7.51 3.14
N GLY A 44 9.88 -8.58 3.59
CA GLY A 44 11.30 -8.54 3.93
C GLY A 44 12.23 -8.45 2.71
N ASP A 45 11.76 -8.92 1.57
CA ASP A 45 12.43 -8.90 0.27
C ASP A 45 12.27 -7.57 -0.51
N TRP A 46 11.40 -6.65 -0.02
CA TRP A 46 11.20 -5.38 -0.67
C TRP A 46 12.31 -4.37 -0.35
N GLN A 47 12.65 -3.55 -1.34
CA GLN A 47 13.74 -2.59 -1.23
C GLN A 47 13.32 -1.32 -0.48
N VAL A 48 13.96 -1.04 0.65
CA VAL A 48 13.86 0.25 1.35
C VAL A 48 14.69 1.28 0.61
N LEU A 49 14.08 2.39 0.23
CA LEU A 49 14.79 3.48 -0.45
C LEU A 49 15.71 4.21 0.51
N SER A 50 16.94 4.47 0.07
CA SER A 50 17.94 5.26 0.77
C SER A 50 17.49 6.72 0.95
N SER A 51 18.15 7.47 1.83
CA SER A 51 17.86 8.90 2.02
C SER A 51 18.05 9.69 0.73
N LYS A 52 19.07 9.33 -0.08
CA LYS A 52 19.34 9.97 -1.37
C LYS A 52 18.19 9.74 -2.36
N GLU A 53 17.74 8.49 -2.53
CA GLU A 53 16.60 8.17 -3.41
C GLU A 53 15.32 8.86 -2.96
N LYS A 54 15.05 8.94 -1.65
CA LYS A 54 13.92 9.68 -1.08
C LYS A 54 13.99 11.18 -1.42
N GLN A 55 15.17 11.78 -1.37
CA GLN A 55 15.39 13.19 -1.74
C GLN A 55 15.21 13.42 -3.25
N GLU A 56 15.72 12.52 -4.09
CA GLU A 56 15.54 12.58 -5.55
C GLU A 56 14.06 12.51 -5.94
N ILE A 57 13.28 11.59 -5.31
CA ILE A 57 11.82 11.51 -5.54
C ILE A 57 11.12 12.80 -5.09
N ALA A 58 11.52 13.35 -3.94
CA ALA A 58 10.97 14.61 -3.44
C ALA A 58 11.25 15.79 -4.40
N HIS A 59 12.49 15.88 -4.87
CA HIS A 59 12.89 16.92 -5.82
C HIS A 59 12.15 16.80 -7.16
N ARG A 60 12.02 15.59 -7.72
CA ARG A 60 11.24 15.36 -8.95
C ARG A 60 9.77 15.77 -8.78
N ALA A 61 9.16 15.42 -7.65
CA ALA A 61 7.79 15.83 -7.36
C ALA A 61 7.66 17.36 -7.27
N GLU A 62 8.62 18.05 -6.66
CA GLU A 62 8.67 19.52 -6.59
C GLU A 62 8.78 20.15 -7.99
N VAL A 63 9.70 19.65 -8.82
CA VAL A 63 9.87 20.14 -10.20
C VAL A 63 8.59 19.98 -11.03
N LEU A 64 7.85 18.88 -10.84
CA LEU A 64 6.59 18.63 -11.53
C LEU A 64 5.43 19.50 -11.04
N MET A 65 5.46 19.94 -9.78
CA MET A 65 4.41 20.78 -9.20
C MET A 65 4.61 22.28 -9.43
N ARG A 66 5.85 22.75 -9.59
CA ARG A 66 6.18 24.17 -9.86
C ARG A 66 5.42 24.80 -11.03
N PRO A 67 5.29 24.15 -12.21
CA PRO A 67 4.55 24.73 -13.33
C PRO A 67 3.06 24.93 -13.06
N GLN A 68 2.51 24.28 -12.02
CA GLN A 68 1.11 24.33 -11.63
C GLN A 68 0.83 25.43 -10.59
N GLY A 69 1.82 26.28 -10.28
CA GLY A 69 1.70 27.34 -9.27
C GLY A 69 1.60 26.82 -7.83
N ILE A 70 1.84 25.52 -7.62
CA ILE A 70 1.88 24.93 -6.30
C ILE A 70 3.31 25.12 -5.79
N GLU A 71 3.53 26.19 -5.03
CA GLU A 71 4.77 26.30 -4.28
C GLU A 71 4.85 25.11 -3.33
N ALA A 72 5.95 24.35 -3.44
CA ALA A 72 6.31 23.34 -2.46
C ALA A 72 6.76 24.07 -1.18
N GLY A 73 5.84 24.85 -0.61
CA GLY A 73 6.06 25.64 0.58
C GLY A 73 6.38 24.75 1.79
N ASP A 74 6.39 25.35 2.96
CA ASP A 74 6.71 24.76 4.27
C ASP A 74 6.08 23.37 4.56
N SER A 75 5.05 22.97 3.84
CA SER A 75 4.42 21.65 3.94
C SER A 75 5.38 20.49 3.62
N TYR A 76 6.42 20.70 2.81
CA TYR A 76 7.44 19.69 2.52
C TYR A 76 8.50 19.60 3.62
N ALA A 77 8.86 20.73 4.23
CA ALA A 77 9.79 20.78 5.37
C ALA A 77 9.22 20.12 6.63
N SER A 78 7.87 20.15 6.79
CA SER A 78 7.19 19.54 7.93
C SER A 78 6.99 18.03 7.84
N LYS A 79 7.36 17.41 6.72
CA LYS A 79 7.18 15.97 6.48
C LYS A 79 8.40 15.14 6.88
N VAL A 80 8.23 14.23 7.83
CA VAL A 80 9.24 13.21 8.16
C VAL A 80 8.89 11.90 7.45
N ARG A 81 9.75 11.49 6.51
CA ARG A 81 9.61 10.23 5.76
C ARG A 81 10.29 9.10 6.51
N HIS A 82 9.54 8.34 7.30
CA HIS A 82 10.05 7.21 8.06
C HIS A 82 10.37 6.02 7.14
N LEU A 83 9.47 5.70 6.22
CA LEU A 83 9.64 4.59 5.28
C LEU A 83 9.20 5.00 3.87
N VAL A 84 10.00 4.64 2.89
CA VAL A 84 9.60 4.47 1.49
C VAL A 84 10.20 3.15 1.03
N MET A 85 9.36 2.22 0.60
CA MET A 85 9.74 0.87 0.23
C MET A 85 9.05 0.51 -1.08
N ARG A 86 9.79 -0.18 -1.97
CA ARG A 86 9.27 -0.63 -3.26
C ARG A 86 9.42 -2.14 -3.42
N GLU A 87 8.50 -2.72 -4.12
CA GLU A 87 8.59 -4.08 -4.65
C GLU A 87 9.75 -4.14 -5.67
N PRO A 88 10.60 -5.21 -5.66
CA PRO A 88 11.88 -5.21 -6.37
C PRO A 88 11.80 -5.44 -7.88
N SER A 89 10.64 -5.79 -8.45
CA SER A 89 10.53 -6.02 -9.91
C SER A 89 10.81 -4.75 -10.72
N VAL A 90 11.12 -4.96 -12.00
CA VAL A 90 11.32 -3.88 -12.97
C VAL A 90 10.37 -4.12 -14.14
N PRO A 91 9.37 -3.25 -14.37
CA PRO A 91 9.01 -2.07 -13.53
C PRO A 91 8.45 -2.47 -12.17
N THR A 92 8.65 -1.62 -11.16
CA THR A 92 8.10 -1.78 -9.81
C THR A 92 6.58 -1.82 -9.87
N GLN A 93 5.96 -2.79 -9.18
CA GLN A 93 4.51 -2.98 -9.19
C GLN A 93 3.81 -2.55 -7.89
N ALA A 94 4.55 -2.26 -6.82
CA ALA A 94 3.96 -1.78 -5.59
C ALA A 94 4.91 -0.91 -4.76
N LEU A 95 4.31 -0.05 -3.92
CA LEU A 95 5.02 0.92 -3.09
C LEU A 95 4.33 1.09 -1.74
N ILE A 96 5.13 1.13 -0.67
CA ILE A 96 4.70 1.45 0.68
C ILE A 96 5.39 2.74 1.12
N ARG A 97 4.62 3.68 1.66
CA ARG A 97 5.16 4.91 2.27
C ARG A 97 4.55 5.13 3.64
N PHE A 98 5.38 5.50 4.61
CA PHE A 98 4.92 5.95 5.91
C PHE A 98 5.59 7.27 6.25
N VAL A 99 4.78 8.31 6.48
CA VAL A 99 5.24 9.66 6.77
C VAL A 99 4.48 10.23 7.96
N THR A 100 5.11 11.16 8.68
CA THR A 100 4.41 12.03 9.64
C THR A 100 4.52 13.47 9.20
N GLN A 101 3.52 14.26 9.54
CA GLN A 101 3.39 15.66 9.15
C GLN A 101 2.87 16.47 10.33
N ARG A 102 3.04 17.80 10.27
CA ARG A 102 2.49 18.77 11.21
C ARG A 102 1.69 19.81 10.46
N GLY A 103 0.68 20.37 11.11
CA GLY A 103 -0.13 21.46 10.59
C GLY A 103 -1.59 21.38 11.03
N GLU A 104 -2.35 22.37 10.66
CA GLU A 104 -3.77 22.56 11.05
C GLU A 104 -4.66 21.40 10.59
N PHE A 105 -4.36 20.78 9.47
CA PHE A 105 -5.11 19.64 8.93
C PHE A 105 -5.18 18.42 9.88
N ALA A 106 -4.33 18.36 10.91
CA ALA A 106 -4.42 17.33 11.95
C ALA A 106 -5.72 17.42 12.77
N ALA A 107 -6.21 18.63 13.02
CA ALA A 107 -7.50 18.85 13.67
C ALA A 107 -8.65 18.38 12.76
N ASP A 108 -8.65 18.79 11.50
CA ASP A 108 -9.68 18.42 10.53
C ASP A 108 -9.79 16.89 10.37
N ILE A 109 -8.65 16.17 10.32
CA ILE A 109 -8.65 14.69 10.28
C ILE A 109 -9.29 14.13 11.55
N ARG A 110 -8.94 14.66 12.72
CA ARG A 110 -9.46 14.17 14.00
C ARG A 110 -10.96 14.36 14.09
N ASP A 111 -11.43 15.55 13.78
CA ASP A 111 -12.83 15.93 13.86
C ASP A 111 -13.65 15.17 12.79
N ALA A 112 -13.12 15.04 11.58
CA ALA A 112 -13.74 14.23 10.52
C ALA A 112 -13.92 12.76 10.90
N LEU A 113 -13.18 12.21 11.85
CA LEU A 113 -13.35 10.83 12.30
C LEU A 113 -14.58 10.63 13.22
N THR A 114 -15.10 11.71 13.82
CA THR A 114 -16.20 11.63 14.82
C THR A 114 -17.42 12.45 14.44
N ASP A 115 -17.26 13.50 13.61
CA ASP A 115 -18.33 14.39 13.19
C ASP A 115 -18.65 14.22 11.69
N ASP A 116 -19.94 13.99 11.36
CA ASP A 116 -20.38 13.73 9.99
C ASP A 116 -20.39 14.98 9.10
N GLU A 117 -20.59 16.14 9.67
CA GLU A 117 -20.58 17.40 8.91
C GLU A 117 -19.12 17.74 8.54
N VAL A 118 -18.19 17.66 9.49
CA VAL A 118 -16.77 17.86 9.27
C VAL A 118 -16.24 16.81 8.27
N PHE A 119 -16.64 15.55 8.40
CA PHE A 119 -16.27 14.51 7.46
C PHE A 119 -16.71 14.82 6.03
N ARG A 120 -17.93 15.33 5.86
CA ARG A 120 -18.46 15.73 4.55
C ARG A 120 -17.65 16.87 3.96
N GLY A 121 -17.38 17.92 4.74
CA GLY A 121 -16.59 19.07 4.31
C GLY A 121 -15.15 18.68 3.93
N VAL A 122 -14.47 17.90 4.78
CA VAL A 122 -13.12 17.39 4.51
C VAL A 122 -13.09 16.49 3.26
N SER A 123 -14.09 15.62 3.10
CA SER A 123 -14.18 14.74 1.93
C SER A 123 -14.35 15.53 0.63
N GLU A 124 -15.16 16.56 0.63
CA GLU A 124 -15.37 17.43 -0.52
C GLU A 124 -14.10 18.26 -0.84
N ALA A 125 -13.47 18.85 0.17
CA ALA A 125 -12.21 19.56 0.01
C ALA A 125 -11.12 18.66 -0.60
N ILE A 126 -10.99 17.43 -0.12
CA ILE A 126 -10.07 16.44 -0.68
C ILE A 126 -10.41 16.11 -2.15
N ARG A 127 -11.68 15.85 -2.46
CA ARG A 127 -12.12 15.53 -3.82
C ARG A 127 -11.86 16.67 -4.81
N THR A 128 -11.90 17.89 -4.35
CA THR A 128 -11.69 19.11 -5.16
C THR A 128 -10.19 19.39 -5.34
N SER A 129 -9.40 19.29 -4.26
CA SER A 129 -7.98 19.71 -4.27
C SER A 129 -7.02 18.64 -4.78
N TYR A 130 -7.23 17.37 -4.43
CA TYR A 130 -6.29 16.28 -4.76
C TYR A 130 -6.10 16.06 -6.26
N PRO A 131 -7.14 16.13 -7.13
CA PRO A 131 -6.93 16.04 -8.57
C PRO A 131 -5.95 17.08 -9.12
N GLN A 132 -5.85 18.22 -8.47
CA GLN A 132 -4.97 19.32 -8.88
C GLN A 132 -3.52 19.11 -8.45
N VAL A 133 -3.28 18.36 -7.37
CA VAL A 133 -1.95 18.21 -6.76
C VAL A 133 -1.36 16.80 -6.95
N ILE A 134 -2.17 15.81 -7.31
CA ILE A 134 -1.67 14.45 -7.56
C ILE A 134 -1.32 14.32 -9.04
N PRO A 135 -0.05 14.10 -9.38
CA PRO A 135 0.35 13.91 -10.77
C PRO A 135 -0.36 12.70 -11.39
N ASN A 136 -0.84 12.87 -12.64
CA ASN A 136 -1.51 11.83 -13.42
C ASN A 136 -2.72 11.21 -12.72
N PHE A 137 -3.42 11.98 -11.89
CA PHE A 137 -4.66 11.56 -11.23
C PHE A 137 -5.70 11.14 -12.28
N LEU A 138 -6.45 10.09 -12.00
CA LEU A 138 -7.52 9.59 -12.86
C LEU A 138 -8.89 9.81 -12.21
N TRP A 139 -9.16 9.15 -11.06
CA TRP A 139 -10.43 9.32 -10.34
C TRP A 139 -10.30 8.89 -8.87
N PHE A 140 -11.22 9.39 -8.03
CA PHE A 140 -11.49 8.84 -6.72
C PHE A 140 -12.45 7.67 -6.81
N GLU A 141 -12.20 6.62 -6.00
CA GLU A 141 -13.20 5.60 -5.72
C GLU A 141 -13.95 5.94 -4.43
N SER A 142 -13.23 6.26 -3.35
CA SER A 142 -13.87 6.60 -2.08
C SER A 142 -13.01 7.51 -1.19
N VAL A 143 -13.70 8.27 -0.36
CA VAL A 143 -13.18 8.85 0.90
C VAL A 143 -14.05 8.28 2.00
N SER A 144 -13.48 7.62 3.00
CA SER A 144 -14.22 6.90 4.05
C SER A 144 -13.48 6.96 5.39
N ARG A 145 -14.24 6.74 6.47
CA ARG A 145 -13.69 6.42 7.79
C ARG A 145 -13.43 4.93 7.86
N GLU A 146 -12.28 4.53 8.35
CA GLU A 146 -11.93 3.12 8.46
C GLU A 146 -11.17 2.84 9.76
N GLN A 147 -11.27 1.59 10.23
CA GLN A 147 -10.46 1.08 11.33
C GLN A 147 -9.37 0.17 10.75
N ILE A 148 -8.11 0.54 10.95
CA ILE A 148 -6.97 -0.29 10.57
C ILE A 148 -6.26 -0.78 11.84
N ASN A 149 -6.36 -2.06 12.12
CA ASN A 149 -5.84 -2.68 13.34
C ASN A 149 -6.25 -1.91 14.63
N GLY A 150 -7.52 -1.48 14.71
CA GLY A 150 -8.06 -0.73 15.85
C GLY A 150 -7.73 0.77 15.87
N ILE A 151 -7.06 1.30 14.86
CA ILE A 151 -6.72 2.72 14.71
C ILE A 151 -7.73 3.37 13.76
N SER A 152 -8.42 4.42 14.22
CA SER A 152 -9.30 5.23 13.36
C SER A 152 -8.48 6.00 12.34
N ALA A 153 -8.88 5.91 11.08
CA ALA A 153 -8.22 6.58 9.97
C ALA A 153 -9.23 7.16 8.98
N LEU A 154 -8.89 8.28 8.38
CA LEU A 154 -9.53 8.74 7.16
C LEU A 154 -8.82 8.06 5.98
N LYS A 155 -9.56 7.25 5.21
CA LYS A 155 -9.04 6.52 4.06
C LYS A 155 -9.44 7.21 2.77
N LEU A 156 -8.47 7.39 1.90
CA LEU A 156 -8.66 7.77 0.51
C LEU A 156 -8.30 6.59 -0.37
N LEU A 157 -9.19 6.27 -1.31
CA LEU A 157 -8.94 5.30 -2.35
C LEU A 157 -9.10 5.99 -3.70
N TYR A 158 -8.02 6.04 -4.46
CA TYR A 158 -8.00 6.68 -5.76
C TYR A 158 -7.07 5.97 -6.74
N PHE A 159 -7.19 6.32 -8.02
CA PHE A 159 -6.38 5.80 -9.10
C PHE A 159 -5.60 6.91 -9.78
N ARG A 160 -4.37 6.59 -10.19
CA ARG A 160 -3.51 7.46 -10.98
C ARG A 160 -2.70 6.64 -11.98
N ARG A 161 -2.16 7.28 -13.02
CA ARG A 161 -1.15 6.63 -13.86
C ARG A 161 0.23 6.72 -13.21
N GLU A 162 1.09 5.75 -13.55
CA GLU A 162 2.50 5.82 -13.17
C GLU A 162 3.16 7.00 -13.90
N GLN A 163 4.09 7.69 -13.22
CA GLN A 163 4.78 8.85 -13.81
C GLN A 163 5.78 8.47 -14.91
N LEU A 164 6.39 7.29 -14.79
CA LEU A 164 7.39 6.80 -15.73
C LEU A 164 6.78 5.94 -16.84
N ASP A 165 5.68 5.24 -16.55
CA ASP A 165 4.91 4.45 -17.48
C ASP A 165 3.45 4.92 -17.43
N THR A 166 3.04 5.69 -18.45
CA THR A 166 1.68 6.23 -18.54
C THR A 166 0.61 5.18 -18.82
N GLN A 167 0.98 3.95 -19.12
CA GLN A 167 0.05 2.84 -19.34
C GLN A 167 -0.36 2.17 -18.02
N ALA A 168 0.55 2.07 -17.06
CA ALA A 168 0.26 1.45 -15.77
C ALA A 168 -0.71 2.29 -14.95
N VAL A 169 -1.80 1.66 -14.51
CA VAL A 169 -2.80 2.27 -13.62
C VAL A 169 -2.52 1.78 -12.20
N TRP A 170 -2.29 2.73 -11.31
CA TRP A 170 -2.01 2.45 -9.92
C TRP A 170 -3.21 2.73 -9.04
N GLN A 171 -3.59 1.75 -8.22
CA GLN A 171 -4.51 1.91 -7.12
C GLN A 171 -3.75 2.40 -5.89
N VAL A 172 -4.21 3.50 -5.29
CA VAL A 172 -3.58 4.11 -4.12
C VAL A 172 -4.56 4.13 -2.96
N ARG A 173 -4.16 3.50 -1.85
CA ARG A 173 -4.85 3.56 -0.56
C ARG A 173 -4.03 4.42 0.39
N MET A 174 -4.60 5.52 0.83
CA MET A 174 -3.95 6.43 1.76
C MET A 174 -4.75 6.47 3.06
N TYR A 175 -4.11 6.14 4.17
CA TYR A 175 -4.70 6.20 5.50
C TYR A 175 -4.09 7.37 6.26
N MET A 176 -4.91 8.34 6.65
CA MET A 176 -4.51 9.48 7.46
C MET A 176 -5.00 9.28 8.89
N MET A 177 -4.09 9.27 9.84
CA MET A 177 -4.34 8.96 11.25
C MET A 177 -3.88 10.12 12.11
N PRO A 178 -4.76 10.72 12.93
CA PRO A 178 -4.35 11.77 13.84
C PRO A 178 -3.38 11.24 14.89
N LEU A 179 -2.36 12.00 15.19
CA LEU A 179 -1.45 11.81 16.31
C LEU A 179 -1.74 12.88 17.39
N SER A 180 -0.92 12.93 18.44
CA SER A 180 -1.03 13.97 19.47
C SER A 180 -0.70 15.36 18.91
N GLY A 181 -1.43 16.39 19.36
CA GLY A 181 -1.22 17.78 18.98
C GLY A 181 -1.61 18.06 17.53
N ASP A 182 -0.74 18.78 16.84
CA ASP A 182 -0.87 19.21 15.44
C ASP A 182 -0.31 18.21 14.42
N ARG A 183 -0.12 16.97 14.81
CA ARG A 183 0.52 15.93 13.98
C ARG A 183 -0.46 14.89 13.47
N TRP A 184 -0.15 14.33 12.31
CA TRP A 184 -0.80 13.13 11.78
C TRP A 184 0.22 12.22 11.08
N ALA A 185 -0.12 10.95 11.01
CA ALA A 185 0.60 9.97 10.22
C ALA A 185 -0.17 9.66 8.93
N THR A 186 0.56 9.40 7.85
CA THR A 186 -0.01 8.92 6.60
C THR A 186 0.68 7.63 6.19
N LEU A 187 -0.10 6.55 6.09
CA LEU A 187 0.32 5.30 5.46
C LEU A 187 -0.26 5.25 4.05
N THR A 188 0.60 5.22 3.04
CA THR A 188 0.20 5.10 1.64
C THR A 188 0.64 3.76 1.09
N LEU A 189 -0.31 3.00 0.61
CA LEU A 189 -0.15 1.68 0.00
C LEU A 189 -0.58 1.77 -1.46
N SER A 190 0.33 1.53 -2.37
CA SER A 190 0.09 1.69 -3.80
C SER A 190 0.49 0.44 -4.55
N ASN A 191 -0.32 0.00 -5.49
CA ASN A 191 0.03 -1.11 -6.38
C ASN A 191 -0.53 -0.88 -7.79
N ASP A 192 0.15 -1.43 -8.78
CA ASP A 192 -0.38 -1.59 -10.12
C ASP A 192 -1.65 -2.46 -10.07
N VAL A 193 -2.71 -2.07 -10.75
CA VAL A 193 -3.98 -2.84 -10.79
C VAL A 193 -3.78 -4.22 -11.43
N SER A 194 -2.79 -4.37 -12.30
CA SER A 194 -2.41 -5.62 -12.95
C SER A 194 -1.46 -6.49 -12.12
N ALA A 195 -0.94 -5.98 -10.98
CA ALA A 195 -0.05 -6.74 -10.11
C ALA A 195 -0.70 -8.06 -9.65
N SER A 196 0.13 -9.06 -9.36
CA SER A 196 -0.34 -10.34 -8.85
C SER A 196 -1.05 -10.21 -7.51
N GLU A 197 -1.94 -11.13 -7.18
CA GLU A 197 -2.64 -11.14 -5.88
C GLU A 197 -1.68 -11.28 -4.69
N ALA A 198 -0.52 -11.91 -4.88
CA ALA A 198 0.52 -11.97 -3.88
C ALA A 198 1.07 -10.57 -3.55
N ILE A 199 1.40 -9.77 -4.56
CA ILE A 199 1.87 -8.38 -4.39
C ILE A 199 0.77 -7.51 -3.78
N LYS A 200 -0.48 -7.61 -4.26
CA LYS A 200 -1.63 -6.88 -3.71
C LYS A 200 -1.87 -7.22 -2.24
N THR A 201 -1.68 -8.47 -1.86
CA THR A 201 -1.79 -8.91 -0.46
C THR A 201 -0.63 -8.40 0.36
N ALA A 202 0.60 -8.48 -0.16
CA ALA A 202 1.81 -8.05 0.52
C ALA A 202 1.80 -6.55 0.82
N VAL A 203 1.37 -5.71 -0.13
CA VAL A 203 1.30 -4.26 0.07
C VAL A 203 0.33 -3.85 1.19
N LEU A 204 -0.67 -4.69 1.51
CA LEU A 204 -1.66 -4.41 2.55
C LEU A 204 -1.21 -4.82 3.96
N ALA A 205 -0.13 -5.58 4.11
CA ALA A 205 0.34 -6.07 5.41
C ALA A 205 0.59 -4.94 6.43
N PRO A 206 1.19 -3.79 6.07
CA PRO A 206 1.36 -2.68 7.01
C PRO A 206 0.05 -2.20 7.63
N ALA A 207 -1.03 -2.05 6.87
CA ALA A 207 -2.32 -1.60 7.41
C ALA A 207 -2.91 -2.61 8.40
N ARG A 208 -2.73 -3.91 8.14
CA ARG A 208 -3.25 -4.98 8.99
C ARG A 208 -2.50 -5.15 10.31
N THR A 209 -1.27 -4.67 10.39
CA THR A 209 -0.36 -4.90 11.52
C THR A 209 0.10 -3.61 12.20
N LEU A 210 -0.33 -2.44 11.70
CA LEU A 210 0.05 -1.13 12.22
C LEU A 210 -0.28 -0.99 13.71
N LYS A 211 0.70 -0.53 14.48
CA LYS A 211 0.55 -0.12 15.88
C LYS A 211 1.17 1.26 16.04
N LEU A 212 0.37 2.25 16.43
CA LEU A 212 0.90 3.58 16.78
C LEU A 212 1.50 3.53 18.19
N LYS A 213 2.66 4.16 18.33
CA LYS A 213 3.31 4.38 19.63
C LYS A 213 2.71 5.60 20.31
N ARG A 214 2.39 5.49 21.58
CA ARG A 214 1.86 6.58 22.43
C ARG A 214 2.99 7.42 22.99
#